data_f71fdf555df6ab2c46a08dc53d96a46e
#
_entry.id   f71fdf555df6ab2c46a08dc53d96a46e
#
_cell.length_a   1.000
_cell.length_b   1.000
_cell.length_c   1.000
_cell.angle_alpha   90.00
_cell.angle_beta   90.00
_cell.angle_gamma   90.00
#
_symmetry.space_group_name_H-M   'P 1'
#
loop_
_entity.id
_entity.type
_entity.pdbx_description
1 polymer ?
#
loop_
_entity_poly.entity_id
_entity_poly.type
_entity_poly.pdbx_seq_one_letter_code
_entity_poly.pdbx_strand_id
1 'polypeptide(L)'
;NHTYSHQKGWGMSLERYIEDVDFANDLIHSELFRPPYARITPAQARALSQRYKLVMWDVLSRDYSRSLSPRKCLKNVTKHLEPGAIVVFHDSEKSFRNMRYALPRTLDKIRKLGLKCKTIEL
;
A
#
# COMPACT_ATOMS: atom_id res chain seq x y z
N ASN A 1 3.62 -3.91 -7.80
CA ASN A 1 4.09 -5.19 -7.29
C ASN A 1 4.19 -5.13 -5.75
N HIS A 2 3.83 -6.20 -5.08
CA HIS A 2 3.81 -6.29 -3.61
C HIS A 2 4.29 -7.66 -3.12
N THR A 3 5.24 -8.28 -3.84
CA THR A 3 5.69 -9.68 -3.75
C THR A 3 4.57 -10.69 -4.04
N TYR A 4 4.93 -11.93 -4.33
CA TYR A 4 3.96 -12.99 -4.57
C TYR A 4 3.37 -13.55 -3.26
N SER A 5 4.26 -13.85 -2.31
CA SER A 5 3.87 -14.50 -1.05
C SER A 5 3.60 -13.52 0.10
N HIS A 6 3.61 -12.20 -0.17
CA HIS A 6 3.39 -11.13 0.83
C HIS A 6 4.36 -11.21 2.02
N GLN A 7 5.62 -11.61 1.76
CA GLN A 7 6.65 -11.79 2.78
C GLN A 7 7.32 -10.47 3.17
N LYS A 8 7.75 -10.42 4.43
CA LYS A 8 8.62 -9.34 4.90
C LYS A 8 10.02 -9.54 4.30
N GLY A 9 10.65 -8.49 3.79
CA GLY A 9 12.05 -8.58 3.35
C GLY A 9 13.02 -8.89 4.49
N TRP A 10 12.70 -8.45 5.71
CA TRP A 10 13.52 -8.75 6.89
C TRP A 10 13.50 -10.25 7.21
N GLY A 11 14.67 -10.85 7.34
CA GLY A 11 14.84 -12.28 7.60
C GLY A 11 14.85 -13.16 6.35
N MET A 12 14.71 -12.57 5.16
CA MET A 12 14.91 -13.25 3.88
C MET A 12 16.28 -12.89 3.29
N SER A 13 16.92 -13.86 2.59
CA SER A 13 18.07 -13.54 1.77
C SER A 13 17.68 -12.60 0.62
N LEU A 14 18.65 -11.90 0.06
CA LEU A 14 18.43 -11.03 -1.09
C LEU A 14 17.83 -11.81 -2.27
N GLU A 15 18.42 -12.93 -2.59
CA GLU A 15 18.05 -13.77 -3.73
C GLU A 15 16.60 -14.24 -3.63
N ARG A 16 16.21 -14.84 -2.51
CA ARG A 16 14.83 -15.32 -2.27
C ARG A 16 13.80 -14.19 -2.33
N TYR A 17 14.17 -13.03 -1.82
CA TYR A 17 13.24 -11.89 -1.85
C TYR A 17 13.04 -11.38 -3.28
N ILE A 18 14.12 -11.31 -4.07
CA ILE A 18 14.05 -10.91 -5.49
C ILE A 18 13.25 -11.94 -6.30
N GLU A 19 13.48 -13.24 -6.10
CA GLU A 19 12.72 -14.32 -6.75
C GLU A 19 11.20 -14.18 -6.49
N ASP A 20 10.81 -13.89 -5.26
CA ASP A 20 9.40 -13.71 -4.90
C ASP A 20 8.78 -12.46 -5.54
N VAL A 21 9.55 -11.39 -5.68
CA VAL A 21 9.15 -10.18 -6.42
C VAL A 21 9.02 -10.46 -7.92
N ASP A 22 9.98 -11.18 -8.50
CA ASP A 22 9.99 -11.50 -9.92
C ASP A 22 8.84 -12.43 -10.29
N PHE A 23 8.57 -13.45 -9.49
CA PHE A 23 7.43 -14.34 -9.68
C PHE A 23 6.09 -13.58 -9.68
N ALA A 24 5.92 -12.59 -8.81
CA ALA A 24 4.76 -11.71 -8.86
C ALA A 24 4.75 -10.87 -10.14
N ASN A 25 5.92 -10.38 -10.58
CA ASN A 25 6.00 -9.49 -11.73
C ASN A 25 5.74 -10.18 -13.06
N ASP A 26 6.02 -11.46 -13.17
CA ASP A 26 5.66 -12.29 -14.34
C ASP A 26 4.14 -12.32 -14.58
N LEU A 27 3.36 -12.09 -13.54
CA LEU A 27 1.89 -12.07 -13.61
C LEU A 27 1.31 -10.65 -13.81
N ILE A 28 1.92 -9.63 -13.20
CA ILE A 28 1.32 -8.29 -13.11
C ILE A 28 2.01 -7.23 -13.96
N HIS A 29 3.27 -7.46 -14.40
CA HIS A 29 4.05 -6.56 -15.26
C HIS A 29 4.07 -5.10 -14.78
N SER A 30 4.39 -4.86 -13.49
CA SER A 30 4.40 -3.53 -12.88
C SER A 30 5.81 -2.98 -12.73
N GLU A 31 5.99 -1.70 -13.01
CA GLU A 31 7.23 -0.96 -12.70
C GLU A 31 7.21 -0.33 -11.30
N LEU A 32 6.08 -0.44 -10.59
CA LEU A 32 5.94 0.03 -9.21
C LEU A 32 6.10 -1.13 -8.24
N PHE A 33 6.85 -0.91 -7.17
CA PHE A 33 6.99 -1.89 -6.09
C PHE A 33 6.75 -1.25 -4.72
N ARG A 34 5.96 -1.93 -3.91
CA ARG A 34 5.77 -1.59 -2.49
C ARG A 34 6.14 -2.79 -1.63
N PRO A 35 7.12 -2.67 -0.71
CA PRO A 35 7.47 -3.79 0.16
C PRO A 35 6.35 -4.07 1.16
N PRO A 36 5.97 -5.35 1.38
CA PRO A 36 5.03 -5.72 2.43
C PRO A 36 5.47 -5.21 3.79
N TYR A 37 4.52 -4.69 4.56
CA TYR A 37 4.75 -4.12 5.91
C TYR A 37 5.77 -2.97 5.95
N ALA A 38 6.17 -2.37 4.83
CA ALA A 38 7.30 -1.45 4.72
C ALA A 38 8.66 -2.08 5.18
N ARG A 39 8.75 -3.41 5.21
CA ARG A 39 9.92 -4.12 5.75
C ARG A 39 10.78 -4.68 4.63
N ILE A 40 11.79 -3.90 4.27
CA ILE A 40 12.78 -4.20 3.25
C ILE A 40 14.17 -3.86 3.81
N THR A 41 15.18 -4.66 3.48
CA THR A 41 16.57 -4.34 3.85
C THR A 41 17.18 -3.33 2.86
N PRO A 42 18.23 -2.59 3.25
CA PRO A 42 18.91 -1.68 2.33
C PRO A 42 19.46 -2.38 1.07
N ALA A 43 19.93 -3.62 1.19
CA ALA A 43 20.42 -4.40 0.05
C ALA A 43 19.30 -4.74 -0.92
N GLN A 44 18.17 -5.22 -0.41
CA GLN A 44 16.96 -5.52 -1.22
C GLN A 44 16.41 -4.25 -1.88
N ALA A 45 16.33 -3.13 -1.13
CA ALA A 45 15.86 -1.87 -1.66
C ALA A 45 16.74 -1.38 -2.81
N ARG A 46 18.07 -1.46 -2.64
CA ARG A 46 19.06 -1.06 -3.66
C ARG A 46 18.93 -1.91 -4.93
N ALA A 47 18.80 -3.21 -4.78
CA ALA A 47 18.65 -4.12 -5.93
C ALA A 47 17.32 -3.85 -6.67
N LEU A 48 16.21 -3.71 -5.94
CA LEU A 48 14.90 -3.48 -6.54
C LEU A 48 14.76 -2.09 -7.17
N SER A 49 15.40 -1.05 -6.62
CA SER A 49 15.34 0.30 -7.18
C SER A 49 16.00 0.45 -8.55
N GLN A 50 16.77 -0.56 -9.01
CA GLN A 50 17.30 -0.60 -10.37
C GLN A 50 16.23 -0.95 -11.41
N ARG A 51 15.12 -1.58 -11.00
CA ARG A 51 14.08 -2.11 -11.88
C ARG A 51 12.68 -1.58 -11.56
N TYR A 52 12.47 -1.09 -10.35
CA TYR A 52 11.19 -0.65 -9.85
C TYR A 52 11.29 0.73 -9.20
N LYS A 53 10.25 1.53 -9.34
CA LYS A 53 10.04 2.68 -8.48
C LYS A 53 9.45 2.20 -7.15
N LEU A 54 10.17 2.41 -6.06
CA LEU A 54 9.70 2.05 -4.71
C LEU A 54 8.65 3.06 -4.26
N VAL A 55 7.45 2.59 -3.97
CA VAL A 55 6.32 3.43 -3.60
C VAL A 55 5.85 3.10 -2.19
N MET A 56 5.95 4.05 -1.30
CA MET A 56 5.44 3.94 0.06
C MET A 56 4.04 4.57 0.17
N TRP A 57 3.70 5.17 1.27
CA TRP A 57 2.42 5.83 1.50
C TRP A 57 2.59 7.02 2.44
N ASP A 58 1.65 7.95 2.37
CA ASP A 58 1.53 9.06 3.30
C ASP A 58 0.45 8.77 4.34
N VAL A 59 -0.63 8.13 3.91
CA VAL A 59 -1.80 7.89 4.75
C VAL A 59 -2.17 6.41 4.77
N LEU A 60 -2.04 5.78 5.94
CA LEU A 60 -2.44 4.40 6.17
C LEU A 60 -3.78 4.35 6.91
N SER A 61 -4.80 3.78 6.31
CA SER A 61 -6.13 3.64 6.90
C SER A 61 -6.15 2.78 8.16
N ARG A 62 -5.26 1.78 8.25
CA ARG A 62 -5.23 0.72 9.26
C ARG A 62 -6.52 -0.10 9.29
N ASP A 63 -7.17 -0.24 8.16
CA ASP A 63 -8.44 -0.96 7.98
C ASP A 63 -8.36 -2.43 8.39
N TYR A 64 -7.17 -3.05 8.27
CA TYR A 64 -6.89 -4.42 8.71
C TYR A 64 -6.91 -4.64 10.22
N SER A 65 -6.94 -3.56 11.03
CA SER A 65 -6.89 -3.68 12.49
C SER A 65 -8.25 -4.03 13.07
N ARG A 66 -8.37 -5.20 13.68
CA ARG A 66 -9.60 -5.67 14.32
C ARG A 66 -10.01 -4.83 15.53
N SER A 67 -9.03 -4.22 16.22
CA SER A 67 -9.25 -3.34 17.37
C SER A 67 -9.69 -1.92 16.97
N LEU A 68 -9.56 -1.57 15.70
CA LEU A 68 -9.93 -0.25 15.21
C LEU A 68 -11.41 -0.24 14.80
N SER A 69 -12.16 0.78 15.26
CA SER A 69 -13.53 0.97 14.79
C SER A 69 -13.56 1.56 13.37
N PRO A 70 -14.62 1.28 12.57
CA PRO A 70 -14.75 1.87 11.23
C PRO A 70 -14.69 3.39 11.22
N ARG A 71 -15.23 4.04 12.26
CA ARG A 71 -15.17 5.52 12.40
C ARG A 71 -13.74 6.00 12.65
N LYS A 72 -12.95 5.29 13.45
CA LYS A 72 -11.53 5.63 13.67
C LYS A 72 -10.71 5.39 12.40
N CYS A 73 -11.00 4.32 11.67
CA CYS A 73 -10.39 4.07 10.35
C CYS A 73 -10.64 5.23 9.39
N LEU A 74 -11.88 5.68 9.26
CA LEU A 74 -12.23 6.87 8.47
C LEU A 74 -11.48 8.12 8.93
N LYS A 75 -11.41 8.37 10.24
CA LYS A 75 -10.71 9.52 10.81
C LYS A 75 -9.21 9.49 10.51
N ASN A 76 -8.57 8.28 10.55
CA ASN A 76 -7.15 8.13 10.22
C ASN A 76 -6.83 8.65 8.81
N VAL A 77 -7.76 8.47 7.87
CA VAL A 77 -7.57 8.90 6.49
C VAL A 77 -7.97 10.37 6.32
N THR A 78 -9.20 10.70 6.69
CA THR A 78 -9.80 12.00 6.32
C THR A 78 -9.11 13.23 6.93
N LYS A 79 -8.39 13.05 8.04
CA LYS A 79 -7.68 14.14 8.68
C LYS A 79 -6.30 14.44 8.03
N HIS A 80 -5.82 13.56 7.13
CA HIS A 80 -4.52 13.68 6.47
C HIS A 80 -4.64 13.70 4.94
N LEU A 81 -5.86 13.94 4.41
CA LEU A 81 -6.07 14.09 2.97
C LEU A 81 -5.52 15.44 2.50
N GLU A 82 -4.55 15.38 1.59
CA GLU A 82 -3.96 16.55 0.95
C GLU A 82 -3.59 16.20 -0.51
N PRO A 83 -3.37 17.21 -1.37
CA PRO A 83 -2.90 16.97 -2.73
C PRO A 83 -1.59 16.19 -2.75
N GLY A 84 -1.52 15.14 -3.59
CA GLY A 84 -0.34 14.30 -3.74
C GLY A 84 -0.24 13.15 -2.73
N ALA A 85 -1.09 13.08 -1.71
CA ALA A 85 -1.05 12.01 -0.71
C ALA A 85 -1.38 10.64 -1.31
N ILE A 86 -0.53 9.65 -1.01
CA ILE A 86 -0.78 8.23 -1.32
C ILE A 86 -1.50 7.59 -0.14
N VAL A 87 -2.75 7.19 -0.38
CA VAL A 87 -3.63 6.60 0.65
C VAL A 87 -3.75 5.10 0.44
N VAL A 88 -3.55 4.31 1.51
CA VAL A 88 -3.64 2.85 1.46
C VAL A 88 -4.85 2.33 2.21
N PHE A 89 -5.62 1.50 1.49
CA PHE A 89 -6.62 0.57 1.98
C PHE A 89 -6.27 -0.86 1.52
N HIS A 90 -6.88 -1.88 2.12
CA HIS A 90 -6.61 -3.29 1.78
C HIS A 90 -7.91 -4.01 1.41
N ASP A 91 -7.87 -4.81 0.36
CA ASP A 91 -9.00 -5.61 -0.17
C ASP A 91 -9.02 -7.04 0.40
N SER A 92 -8.79 -7.18 1.69
CA SER A 92 -8.79 -8.47 2.38
C SER A 92 -10.02 -8.64 3.26
N GLU A 93 -10.41 -9.88 3.53
CA GLU A 93 -11.50 -10.19 4.48
C GLU A 93 -11.28 -9.52 5.83
N LYS A 94 -10.05 -9.49 6.30
CA LYS A 94 -9.66 -8.85 7.56
C LYS A 94 -9.96 -7.35 7.57
N SER A 95 -9.83 -6.69 6.43
CA SER A 95 -10.01 -5.25 6.28
C SER A 95 -11.45 -4.87 5.95
N PHE A 96 -12.24 -5.81 5.44
CA PHE A 96 -13.55 -5.56 4.85
C PHE A 96 -14.49 -4.74 5.74
N ARG A 97 -14.58 -5.09 7.03
CA ARG A 97 -15.45 -4.37 7.98
C ARG A 97 -15.15 -2.87 8.03
N ASN A 98 -13.89 -2.50 8.13
CA ASN A 98 -13.46 -1.12 8.24
C ASN A 98 -13.43 -0.43 6.88
N MET A 99 -12.91 -1.11 5.86
CA MET A 99 -12.77 -0.60 4.50
C MET A 99 -14.14 -0.27 3.89
N ARG A 100 -15.13 -1.17 3.94
CA ARG A 100 -16.48 -0.93 3.40
C ARG A 100 -17.18 0.31 3.98
N TYR A 101 -16.85 0.67 5.21
CA TYR A 101 -17.37 1.87 5.86
C TYR A 101 -16.54 3.12 5.49
N ALA A 102 -15.22 3.01 5.59
CA ALA A 102 -14.33 4.16 5.49
C ALA A 102 -14.07 4.59 4.04
N LEU A 103 -13.86 3.65 3.13
CA LEU A 103 -13.48 3.98 1.74
C LEU A 103 -14.50 4.84 1.00
N PRO A 104 -15.81 4.51 0.95
CA PRO A 104 -16.79 5.35 0.27
C PRO A 104 -16.83 6.77 0.84
N ARG A 105 -16.75 6.88 2.16
CA ARG A 105 -16.78 8.18 2.86
C ARG A 105 -15.50 8.99 2.66
N THR A 106 -14.38 8.30 2.48
CA THR A 106 -13.10 8.92 2.09
C THR A 106 -13.22 9.51 0.68
N LEU A 107 -13.77 8.76 -0.28
CA LEU A 107 -13.98 9.24 -1.65
C LEU A 107 -14.93 10.44 -1.69
N ASP A 108 -16.00 10.42 -0.90
CA ASP A 108 -16.91 11.57 -0.75
C ASP A 108 -16.19 12.79 -0.18
N LYS A 109 -15.32 12.61 0.81
CA LYS A 109 -14.52 13.69 1.38
C LYS A 109 -13.52 14.25 0.37
N ILE A 110 -12.82 13.40 -0.39
CA ILE A 110 -11.90 13.79 -1.47
C ILE A 110 -12.64 14.69 -2.47
N ARG A 111 -13.83 14.27 -2.94
CA ARG A 111 -14.66 15.05 -3.84
C ARG A 111 -15.07 16.41 -3.25
N LYS A 112 -15.48 16.45 -1.99
CA LYS A 112 -15.85 17.70 -1.28
C LYS A 112 -14.68 18.66 -1.10
N LEU A 113 -13.45 18.16 -1.07
CA LEU A 113 -12.23 18.95 -1.03
C LEU A 113 -11.77 19.43 -2.41
N GLY A 114 -12.47 19.07 -3.48
CA GLY A 114 -12.05 19.37 -4.86
C GLY A 114 -10.84 18.56 -5.34
N LEU A 115 -10.43 17.53 -4.59
CA LEU A 115 -9.32 16.66 -4.94
C LEU A 115 -9.76 15.57 -5.92
N LYS A 116 -8.80 15.04 -6.69
CA LYS A 116 -9.02 13.95 -7.64
C LYS A 116 -8.12 12.76 -7.29
N CYS A 117 -8.69 11.55 -7.36
CA CYS A 117 -7.89 10.33 -7.32
C CYS A 117 -7.21 10.14 -8.68
N LYS A 118 -5.94 9.77 -8.66
CA LYS A 118 -5.15 9.43 -9.84
C LYS A 118 -4.38 8.14 -9.60
N THR A 119 -3.99 7.49 -10.68
CA THR A 119 -2.95 6.46 -10.65
C THR A 119 -1.59 7.11 -10.36
N ILE A 120 -0.65 6.32 -9.85
CA ILE A 120 0.73 6.77 -9.67
C ILE A 120 1.37 6.77 -11.05
N GLU A 121 1.73 7.94 -11.53
CA GLU A 121 2.46 8.15 -12.79
C GLU A 121 3.98 8.13 -12.51
N LEU A 122 4.76 7.52 -13.43
CA LEU A 122 6.22 7.42 -13.35
C LEU A 122 6.89 8.62 -13.99
#